data_e1324dc46ea4852ed8bea0ebbcfb2fff
#
_entry.id   e1324dc46ea4852ed8bea0ebbcfb2fff
#
_cell.length_a   1.000
_cell.length_b   1.000
_cell.length_c   1.000
_cell.angle_alpha   90.00
_cell.angle_beta   90.00
_cell.angle_gamma   90.00
#
_symmetry.space_group_name_H-M   'P 1'
#
loop_
_entity.id
_entity.type
_entity.pdbx_description
1 polymer ?
#
loop_
_entity_poly.entity_id
_entity_poly.type
_entity_poly.pdbx_seq_one_letter_code
_entity_poly.pdbx_strand_id
1 'polypeptide(L)'
;MANKKIGILFGMENTFPPALVEKINTSKTAGVTAEFVKIGGIRMDEPKKYDVIIDRISQDIPFYRAYLKNAMLQGTIVINNPFWWTADDKFFNYALAHKMGVAIPPTVILPHHSHPPDTTDRSMRNLMYPLNWEEVFAYVGFPAFLKPYSGGGWKHVYKVHSPEEFFHNYNHTGDLCMTLQHGVEFEDYYRCYVVGQEKVHIMKYDPRTPHHERYVKGNPQPGAALKQRIENDASALCQALGYDLNTVEFAVEDGVPYAIDFMNPAPDAEITSVGPQNFDWIVDAVAEMAVEKALRGANPVEELRWAAFLNGPRLVGNRSDGLRKKA
;
A
#
# COMPACT_ATOMS: atom_id res chain seq x y z
N MET A 1 31.78 -9.50 10.75
CA MET A 1 30.33 -9.30 10.79
C MET A 1 29.69 -10.27 9.81
N ALA A 2 28.53 -10.85 10.12
CA ALA A 2 27.84 -11.72 9.16
C ALA A 2 27.39 -10.89 7.93
N ASN A 3 27.61 -11.39 6.73
CA ASN A 3 27.16 -10.74 5.51
C ASN A 3 25.61 -10.67 5.48
N LYS A 4 25.08 -9.48 5.27
CA LYS A 4 23.65 -9.21 5.18
C LYS A 4 23.21 -9.15 3.72
N LYS A 5 22.06 -9.75 3.42
CA LYS A 5 21.57 -9.88 2.06
C LYS A 5 20.18 -9.26 1.89
N ILE A 6 20.04 -8.33 0.95
CA ILE A 6 18.79 -7.66 0.61
C ILE A 6 18.32 -8.20 -0.74
N GLY A 7 17.07 -8.66 -0.80
CA GLY A 7 16.41 -9.11 -2.02
C GLY A 7 15.48 -8.04 -2.56
N ILE A 8 15.47 -7.82 -3.87
CA ILE A 8 14.46 -6.97 -4.55
C ILE A 8 13.57 -7.88 -5.37
N LEU A 9 12.29 -7.95 -4.98
CA LEU A 9 11.24 -8.71 -5.66
C LEU A 9 10.37 -7.71 -6.44
N PHE A 10 10.40 -7.75 -7.76
CA PHE A 10 9.77 -6.74 -8.61
C PHE A 10 9.15 -7.34 -9.87
N GLY A 11 8.30 -6.57 -10.53
CA GLY A 11 7.59 -6.94 -11.74
C GLY A 11 8.02 -6.13 -12.95
N MET A 12 7.16 -5.23 -13.42
CA MET A 12 7.34 -4.51 -14.68
C MET A 12 8.22 -3.26 -14.59
N GLU A 13 8.74 -2.93 -13.42
CA GLU A 13 9.62 -1.76 -13.22
C GLU A 13 10.98 -1.99 -13.87
N ASN A 14 11.51 -0.96 -14.56
CA ASN A 14 12.73 -1.06 -15.33
C ASN A 14 13.90 -0.24 -14.77
N THR A 15 13.63 0.82 -14.01
CA THR A 15 14.65 1.78 -13.57
C THR A 15 14.91 1.72 -12.06
N PHE A 16 13.86 1.71 -11.25
CA PHE A 16 14.00 1.74 -9.79
C PHE A 16 14.70 0.49 -9.22
N PRO A 17 14.32 -0.76 -9.54
CA PRO A 17 14.96 -1.94 -8.95
C PRO A 17 16.45 -2.06 -9.28
N PRO A 18 16.91 -1.84 -10.52
CA PRO A 18 18.35 -1.84 -10.83
C PRO A 18 19.13 -0.75 -10.09
N ALA A 19 18.60 0.48 -10.07
CA ALA A 19 19.25 1.59 -9.37
C ALA A 19 19.38 1.34 -7.86
N LEU A 20 18.35 0.74 -7.26
CA LEU A 20 18.37 0.38 -5.85
C LEU A 20 19.44 -0.69 -5.53
N VAL A 21 19.54 -1.73 -6.36
CA VAL A 21 20.60 -2.76 -6.23
C VAL A 21 21.97 -2.13 -6.36
N GLU A 22 22.19 -1.28 -7.38
CA GLU A 22 23.45 -0.57 -7.59
C GLU A 22 23.78 0.32 -6.40
N LYS A 23 22.84 1.14 -5.93
CA LYS A 23 23.03 2.04 -4.78
C LYS A 23 23.44 1.30 -3.52
N ILE A 24 22.79 0.20 -3.19
CA ILE A 24 23.13 -0.61 -2.01
C ILE A 24 24.53 -1.22 -2.18
N ASN A 25 24.84 -1.81 -3.33
CA ASN A 25 26.11 -2.51 -3.56
C ASN A 25 27.31 -1.56 -3.68
N THR A 26 27.09 -0.32 -4.11
CA THR A 26 28.15 0.72 -4.17
C THR A 26 28.25 1.53 -2.88
N SER A 27 27.32 1.35 -1.93
CA SER A 27 27.39 1.98 -0.63
C SER A 27 28.67 1.53 0.11
N LYS A 28 29.21 2.45 0.96
CA LYS A 28 30.39 2.13 1.78
C LYS A 28 30.08 1.22 2.98
N THR A 29 28.87 0.72 3.09
CA THR A 29 28.43 -0.13 4.22
C THR A 29 28.99 -1.55 4.02
N ALA A 30 30.03 -1.88 4.76
CA ALA A 30 30.67 -3.19 4.66
C ALA A 30 29.73 -4.33 5.09
N GLY A 31 29.71 -5.39 4.29
CA GLY A 31 28.97 -6.61 4.62
C GLY A 31 27.49 -6.59 4.29
N VAL A 32 26.99 -5.60 3.54
CA VAL A 32 25.62 -5.60 3.00
C VAL A 32 25.66 -5.69 1.49
N THR A 33 24.84 -6.57 0.92
CA THR A 33 24.72 -6.75 -0.54
C THR A 33 23.25 -6.84 -0.94
N ALA A 34 22.93 -6.42 -2.17
CA ALA A 34 21.60 -6.54 -2.75
C ALA A 34 21.61 -7.32 -4.06
N GLU A 35 20.55 -8.07 -4.33
CA GLU A 35 20.33 -8.78 -5.58
C GLU A 35 18.85 -8.87 -5.92
N PHE A 36 18.54 -9.24 -7.16
CA PHE A 36 17.18 -9.57 -7.55
C PHE A 36 16.79 -10.93 -7.00
N VAL A 37 15.59 -11.01 -6.41
CA VAL A 37 15.05 -12.26 -5.89
C VAL A 37 14.74 -13.20 -7.06
N LYS A 38 15.26 -14.43 -6.97
CA LYS A 38 14.92 -15.54 -7.87
C LYS A 38 14.36 -16.68 -7.05
N ILE A 39 13.13 -17.07 -7.35
CA ILE A 39 12.37 -18.11 -6.64
C ILE A 39 11.70 -19.07 -7.62
N GLY A 40 11.65 -20.33 -7.24
CA GLY A 40 10.89 -21.40 -7.90
C GLY A 40 9.84 -21.95 -6.96
N GLY A 41 9.62 -23.27 -6.97
CA GLY A 41 8.79 -23.94 -5.95
C GLY A 41 9.42 -23.78 -4.55
N ILE A 42 8.62 -23.44 -3.55
CA ILE A 42 9.08 -23.14 -2.19
C ILE A 42 8.58 -24.23 -1.24
N ARG A 43 9.50 -24.79 -0.46
CA ARG A 43 9.15 -25.70 0.63
C ARG A 43 8.77 -24.89 1.87
N MET A 44 7.87 -25.42 2.69
CA MET A 44 7.46 -24.77 3.96
C MET A 44 8.63 -24.53 4.92
N ASP A 45 9.63 -25.40 4.88
CA ASP A 45 10.83 -25.40 5.72
C ASP A 45 12.05 -24.79 5.02
N GLU A 46 11.84 -24.04 3.93
CA GLU A 46 12.93 -23.36 3.21
C GLU A 46 13.70 -22.42 4.15
N PRO A 47 15.03 -22.54 4.23
CA PRO A 47 15.80 -21.69 5.12
C PRO A 47 15.82 -20.24 4.69
N LYS A 48 16.04 -19.33 5.63
CA LYS A 48 16.19 -17.90 5.38
C LYS A 48 17.29 -17.63 4.33
N LYS A 49 16.94 -16.93 3.27
CA LYS A 49 17.87 -16.56 2.19
C LYS A 49 18.23 -15.07 2.24
N TYR A 50 17.32 -14.21 2.66
CA TYR A 50 17.48 -12.76 2.72
C TYR A 50 17.23 -12.23 4.12
N ASP A 51 17.99 -11.19 4.52
CA ASP A 51 17.71 -10.46 5.76
C ASP A 51 16.54 -9.50 5.57
N VAL A 52 16.49 -8.85 4.41
CA VAL A 52 15.40 -7.95 4.00
C VAL A 52 14.96 -8.31 2.59
N ILE A 53 13.66 -8.26 2.31
CA ILE A 53 13.12 -8.26 0.94
C ILE A 53 12.28 -7.00 0.76
N ILE A 54 12.59 -6.25 -0.31
CA ILE A 54 11.75 -5.15 -0.78
C ILE A 54 10.79 -5.72 -1.83
N ASP A 55 9.51 -5.67 -1.53
CA ASP A 55 8.42 -6.19 -2.37
C ASP A 55 7.83 -5.08 -3.22
N ARG A 56 7.78 -5.32 -4.54
CA ARG A 56 7.28 -4.38 -5.54
C ARG A 56 6.23 -5.00 -6.46
N ILE A 57 5.72 -6.22 -6.15
CA ILE A 57 4.85 -6.93 -7.11
C ILE A 57 3.85 -7.88 -6.44
N SER A 58 4.02 -8.26 -5.19
CA SER A 58 3.20 -9.34 -4.64
C SER A 58 1.73 -8.97 -4.42
N GLN A 59 1.37 -7.66 -4.52
CA GLN A 59 -0.03 -7.22 -4.58
C GLN A 59 -0.78 -7.86 -5.77
N ASP A 60 -0.09 -8.10 -6.89
CA ASP A 60 -0.66 -8.64 -8.11
C ASP A 60 -0.48 -10.17 -8.25
N ILE A 61 0.49 -10.77 -7.52
CA ILE A 61 0.91 -12.15 -7.71
C ILE A 61 0.80 -12.94 -6.39
N PRO A 62 -0.28 -13.73 -6.20
CA PRO A 62 -0.51 -14.51 -4.97
C PRO A 62 0.64 -15.47 -4.61
N PHE A 63 1.32 -16.06 -5.60
CA PHE A 63 2.49 -16.90 -5.37
C PHE A 63 3.61 -16.14 -4.63
N TYR A 64 3.91 -14.92 -5.05
CA TYR A 64 4.92 -14.10 -4.39
C TYR A 64 4.48 -13.68 -2.98
N ARG A 65 3.21 -13.35 -2.80
CA ARG A 65 2.66 -13.04 -1.46
C ARG A 65 2.80 -14.22 -0.49
N ALA A 66 2.50 -15.43 -0.97
CA ALA A 66 2.65 -16.65 -0.17
C ALA A 66 4.12 -16.90 0.21
N TYR A 67 5.04 -16.72 -0.73
CA TYR A 67 6.49 -16.80 -0.48
C TYR A 67 6.93 -15.79 0.58
N LEU A 68 6.55 -14.53 0.46
CA LEU A 68 6.95 -13.46 1.38
C LEU A 68 6.44 -13.74 2.81
N LYS A 69 5.21 -14.22 2.96
CA LYS A 69 4.68 -14.63 4.26
C LYS A 69 5.49 -15.79 4.86
N ASN A 70 5.88 -16.77 4.04
CA ASN A 70 6.75 -17.86 4.50
C ASN A 70 8.16 -17.36 4.86
N ALA A 71 8.74 -16.45 4.07
CA ALA A 71 10.05 -15.85 4.34
C ALA A 71 10.07 -15.11 5.70
N MET A 72 8.97 -14.43 6.06
CA MET A 72 8.83 -13.79 7.38
C MET A 72 8.86 -14.79 8.52
N LEU A 73 8.27 -15.98 8.38
CA LEU A 73 8.36 -17.06 9.37
C LEU A 73 9.82 -17.49 9.61
N GLN A 74 10.66 -17.37 8.60
CA GLN A 74 12.08 -17.69 8.68
C GLN A 74 12.93 -16.50 9.16
N GLY A 75 12.29 -15.36 9.53
CA GLY A 75 12.95 -14.17 10.06
C GLY A 75 13.44 -13.17 9.01
N THR A 76 12.95 -13.22 7.78
CA THR A 76 13.18 -12.18 6.77
C THR A 76 12.27 -10.99 7.04
N ILE A 77 12.83 -9.77 7.06
CA ILE A 77 12.04 -8.54 7.09
C ILE A 77 11.50 -8.27 5.68
N VAL A 78 10.20 -8.09 5.53
CA VAL A 78 9.58 -7.77 4.23
C VAL A 78 9.02 -6.36 4.26
N ILE A 79 9.37 -5.56 3.29
CA ILE A 79 8.92 -4.17 3.07
C ILE A 79 8.01 -4.14 1.84
N ASN A 80 6.70 -3.89 1.95
CA ASN A 80 5.94 -3.78 3.19
C ASN A 80 5.53 -5.15 3.72
N ASN A 81 5.26 -5.19 5.04
CA ASN A 81 4.85 -6.43 5.70
C ASN A 81 3.53 -6.98 5.11
N PRO A 82 3.52 -8.18 4.50
CA PRO A 82 2.35 -8.70 3.79
C PRO A 82 1.19 -9.13 4.70
N PHE A 83 1.39 -9.15 6.02
CA PHE A 83 0.32 -9.41 6.99
C PHE A 83 -0.44 -8.14 7.39
N TRP A 84 0.15 -6.96 7.19
CA TRP A 84 -0.44 -5.66 7.52
C TRP A 84 -1.05 -4.93 6.31
N TRP A 85 -1.13 -5.59 5.15
CA TRP A 85 -1.70 -4.97 3.98
C TRP A 85 -3.16 -4.61 4.17
N THR A 86 -3.43 -3.32 4.04
CA THR A 86 -4.77 -2.74 4.06
C THR A 86 -5.08 -1.97 2.78
N ALA A 87 -4.20 -2.02 1.78
CA ALA A 87 -4.42 -1.39 0.49
C ALA A 87 -5.71 -1.88 -0.21
N ASP A 88 -6.12 -3.11 0.13
CA ASP A 88 -7.36 -3.72 -0.35
C ASP A 88 -8.59 -3.34 0.48
N ASP A 89 -8.47 -2.47 1.47
CA ASP A 89 -9.58 -2.01 2.31
C ASP A 89 -9.57 -0.49 2.48
N LYS A 90 -9.88 0.21 1.39
CA LYS A 90 -9.92 1.68 1.38
C LYS A 90 -10.92 2.25 2.38
N PHE A 91 -12.05 1.59 2.61
CA PHE A 91 -13.06 2.10 3.53
C PHE A 91 -12.59 2.05 4.98
N PHE A 92 -11.95 0.95 5.39
CA PHE A 92 -11.32 0.86 6.71
C PHE A 92 -10.23 1.93 6.87
N ASN A 93 -9.38 2.09 5.87
CA ASN A 93 -8.30 3.08 5.89
C ASN A 93 -8.83 4.50 6.07
N TYR A 94 -9.90 4.88 5.36
CA TYR A 94 -10.55 6.19 5.52
C TYR A 94 -11.18 6.36 6.90
N ALA A 95 -11.88 5.34 7.41
CA ALA A 95 -12.49 5.37 8.73
C ALA A 95 -11.44 5.52 9.85
N LEU A 96 -10.31 4.81 9.74
CA LEU A 96 -9.20 4.94 10.68
C LEU A 96 -8.56 6.34 10.61
N ALA A 97 -8.23 6.81 9.42
CA ALA A 97 -7.65 8.14 9.21
C ALA A 97 -8.54 9.25 9.76
N HIS A 98 -9.85 9.17 9.51
CA HIS A 98 -10.82 10.09 10.09
C HIS A 98 -10.78 10.08 11.63
N LYS A 99 -10.75 8.90 12.25
CA LYS A 99 -10.63 8.76 13.72
C LYS A 99 -9.32 9.31 14.27
N MET A 100 -8.25 9.28 13.49
CA MET A 100 -6.94 9.86 13.85
C MET A 100 -6.89 11.39 13.70
N GLY A 101 -7.93 12.01 13.12
CA GLY A 101 -7.99 13.45 12.86
C GLY A 101 -7.30 13.90 11.57
N VAL A 102 -6.94 12.96 10.70
CA VAL A 102 -6.53 13.26 9.31
C VAL A 102 -7.77 13.64 8.52
N ALA A 103 -7.70 14.72 7.75
CA ALA A 103 -8.83 15.15 6.92
C ALA A 103 -9.08 14.13 5.81
N ILE A 104 -10.30 13.60 5.77
CA ILE A 104 -10.79 12.62 4.78
C ILE A 104 -12.10 13.13 4.21
N PRO A 105 -12.29 13.08 2.88
CA PRO A 105 -13.59 13.42 2.30
C PRO A 105 -14.68 12.45 2.77
N PRO A 106 -15.92 12.91 3.01
CA PRO A 106 -17.05 12.04 3.35
C PRO A 106 -17.13 10.83 2.40
N THR A 107 -17.18 9.63 2.97
CA THR A 107 -17.10 8.39 2.19
C THR A 107 -18.09 7.36 2.74
N VAL A 108 -18.82 6.70 1.86
CA VAL A 108 -19.76 5.62 2.17
C VAL A 108 -19.33 4.37 1.39
N ILE A 109 -19.32 3.20 2.05
CA ILE A 109 -19.22 1.91 1.35
C ILE A 109 -20.61 1.47 0.90
N LEU A 110 -20.69 0.96 -0.30
CA LEU A 110 -21.94 0.54 -0.93
C LEU A 110 -21.96 -0.98 -1.11
N PRO A 111 -23.08 -1.64 -0.95
CA PRO A 111 -23.20 -3.04 -1.29
C PRO A 111 -22.94 -3.29 -2.78
N HIS A 112 -22.69 -4.54 -3.13
CA HIS A 112 -22.58 -4.94 -4.54
C HIS A 112 -23.91 -4.69 -5.28
N HIS A 113 -23.83 -4.23 -6.53
CA HIS A 113 -25.03 -4.11 -7.37
C HIS A 113 -25.58 -5.49 -7.77
N SER A 114 -24.68 -6.42 -8.11
CA SER A 114 -25.02 -7.82 -8.39
C SER A 114 -24.40 -8.73 -7.32
N HIS A 115 -24.95 -9.91 -7.14
CA HIS A 115 -24.37 -10.86 -6.19
C HIS A 115 -22.93 -11.24 -6.57
N PRO A 116 -21.98 -11.25 -5.63
CA PRO A 116 -20.67 -11.83 -5.86
C PRO A 116 -20.76 -13.29 -6.33
N PRO A 117 -19.76 -13.80 -7.08
CA PRO A 117 -19.74 -15.20 -7.53
C PRO A 117 -20.04 -16.16 -6.39
N ASP A 118 -20.78 -17.22 -6.69
CA ASP A 118 -21.18 -18.28 -5.74
C ASP A 118 -22.03 -17.81 -4.55
N THR A 119 -22.62 -16.60 -4.64
CA THR A 119 -23.55 -16.07 -3.62
C THR A 119 -24.94 -15.82 -4.18
N THR A 120 -25.92 -15.65 -3.31
CA THR A 120 -27.32 -15.40 -3.64
C THR A 120 -27.91 -14.38 -2.66
N ASP A 121 -29.17 -13.99 -2.86
CA ASP A 121 -29.96 -13.22 -1.90
C ASP A 121 -29.92 -13.83 -0.49
N ARG A 122 -29.84 -15.15 -0.37
CA ARG A 122 -29.67 -15.84 0.92
C ARG A 122 -28.37 -15.50 1.62
N SER A 123 -27.31 -15.21 0.87
CA SER A 123 -26.01 -14.78 1.41
C SER A 123 -26.06 -13.33 1.90
N MET A 124 -27.03 -12.54 1.42
CA MET A 124 -27.17 -11.10 1.70
C MET A 124 -28.33 -10.77 2.65
N ARG A 125 -28.79 -11.72 3.46
CA ARG A 125 -29.96 -11.57 4.36
C ARG A 125 -29.88 -10.44 5.38
N ASN A 126 -28.67 -9.98 5.68
CA ASN A 126 -28.42 -8.90 6.64
C ASN A 126 -28.42 -7.52 5.98
N LEU A 127 -28.54 -7.46 4.65
CA LEU A 127 -28.60 -6.20 3.94
C LEU A 127 -30.01 -5.62 4.03
N MET A 128 -30.09 -4.34 4.43
CA MET A 128 -31.34 -3.60 4.48
C MET A 128 -31.75 -3.12 3.08
N TYR A 129 -33.02 -3.34 2.71
CA TYR A 129 -33.61 -2.83 1.48
C TYR A 129 -34.94 -2.15 1.76
N PRO A 130 -35.27 -1.07 1.01
CA PRO A 130 -34.38 -0.33 0.12
C PRO A 130 -33.28 0.40 0.89
N LEU A 131 -32.16 0.68 0.21
CA LEU A 131 -31.13 1.56 0.78
C LEU A 131 -31.67 3.00 0.87
N ASN A 132 -31.26 3.72 1.92
CA ASN A 132 -31.59 5.14 2.07
C ASN A 132 -30.63 6.00 1.23
N TRP A 133 -30.89 6.09 -0.08
CA TRP A 133 -30.06 6.84 -1.01
C TRP A 133 -30.03 8.35 -0.72
N GLU A 134 -31.12 8.91 -0.20
CA GLU A 134 -31.19 10.32 0.17
C GLU A 134 -30.15 10.64 1.27
N GLU A 135 -30.05 9.80 2.26
CA GLU A 135 -29.07 9.95 3.35
C GLU A 135 -27.64 9.79 2.83
N VAL A 136 -27.40 8.82 1.94
CA VAL A 136 -26.07 8.61 1.31
C VAL A 136 -25.65 9.85 0.53
N PHE A 137 -26.53 10.39 -0.31
CA PHE A 137 -26.20 11.56 -1.13
C PHE A 137 -26.11 12.85 -0.30
N ALA A 138 -26.94 13.00 0.74
CA ALA A 138 -26.84 14.13 1.66
C ALA A 138 -25.52 14.14 2.44
N TYR A 139 -25.01 12.95 2.83
CA TYR A 139 -23.76 12.82 3.54
C TYR A 139 -22.53 13.05 2.65
N VAL A 140 -22.52 12.47 1.44
CA VAL A 140 -21.37 12.55 0.53
C VAL A 140 -21.36 13.86 -0.25
N GLY A 141 -22.51 14.28 -0.77
CA GLY A 141 -22.63 15.42 -1.69
C GLY A 141 -22.10 15.10 -3.09
N PHE A 142 -22.21 16.09 -3.98
CA PHE A 142 -21.68 16.04 -5.36
C PHE A 142 -20.84 17.29 -5.66
N PRO A 143 -19.80 17.20 -6.54
CA PRO A 143 -19.40 15.99 -7.25
C PRO A 143 -18.84 14.92 -6.32
N ALA A 144 -18.92 13.65 -6.74
CA ALA A 144 -18.42 12.53 -5.99
C ALA A 144 -17.65 11.54 -6.89
N PHE A 145 -16.83 10.68 -6.28
CA PHE A 145 -16.15 9.59 -6.96
C PHE A 145 -16.73 8.25 -6.52
N LEU A 146 -17.31 7.53 -7.47
CA LEU A 146 -17.67 6.13 -7.32
C LEU A 146 -16.47 5.28 -7.72
N LYS A 147 -15.93 4.49 -6.78
CA LYS A 147 -14.70 3.71 -6.99
C LYS A 147 -14.72 2.40 -6.19
N PRO A 148 -14.06 1.32 -6.66
CA PRO A 148 -13.93 0.09 -5.87
C PRO A 148 -13.30 0.35 -4.50
N TYR A 149 -13.76 -0.37 -3.47
CA TYR A 149 -13.15 -0.29 -2.13
C TYR A 149 -11.74 -0.88 -2.10
N SER A 150 -11.41 -1.75 -3.05
CA SER A 150 -10.11 -2.41 -3.19
C SER A 150 -9.49 -2.18 -4.57
N GLY A 151 -8.19 -2.43 -4.68
CA GLY A 151 -7.43 -2.27 -5.92
C GLY A 151 -6.99 -0.83 -6.22
N GLY A 152 -6.46 -0.60 -7.42
CA GLY A 152 -5.88 0.67 -7.83
C GLY A 152 -5.84 0.84 -9.37
N GLY A 153 -5.01 1.78 -9.85
CA GLY A 153 -4.79 1.98 -11.29
C GLY A 153 -5.96 2.62 -12.02
N TRP A 154 -6.82 3.37 -11.34
CA TRP A 154 -7.98 4.07 -11.92
C TRP A 154 -9.02 3.16 -12.58
N LYS A 155 -8.99 1.86 -12.33
CA LYS A 155 -9.98 0.91 -12.85
C LYS A 155 -11.31 1.13 -12.16
N HIS A 156 -12.39 1.25 -12.94
CA HIS A 156 -13.77 1.44 -12.46
C HIS A 156 -13.96 2.66 -11.53
N VAL A 157 -13.20 3.73 -11.77
CA VAL A 157 -13.35 5.00 -11.07
C VAL A 157 -14.18 5.95 -11.93
N TYR A 158 -15.30 6.41 -11.39
CA TYR A 158 -16.25 7.28 -12.09
C TYR A 158 -16.46 8.57 -11.28
N LYS A 159 -16.23 9.73 -11.89
CA LYS A 159 -16.66 11.01 -11.33
C LYS A 159 -18.12 11.21 -11.68
N VAL A 160 -18.95 11.48 -10.69
CA VAL A 160 -20.41 11.66 -10.85
C VAL A 160 -20.85 12.98 -10.25
N HIS A 161 -21.79 13.67 -10.94
CA HIS A 161 -22.21 15.02 -10.58
C HIS A 161 -23.67 15.07 -10.10
N SER A 162 -24.39 13.95 -10.19
CA SER A 162 -25.79 13.87 -9.78
C SER A 162 -26.16 12.44 -9.40
N PRO A 163 -27.32 12.24 -8.71
CA PRO A 163 -27.88 10.92 -8.47
C PRO A 163 -28.10 10.11 -9.75
N GLU A 164 -28.49 10.74 -10.85
CA GLU A 164 -28.75 10.07 -12.14
C GLU A 164 -27.44 9.51 -12.71
N GLU A 165 -26.36 10.31 -12.71
CA GLU A 165 -25.03 9.84 -13.14
C GLU A 165 -24.49 8.75 -12.22
N PHE A 166 -24.74 8.86 -10.91
CA PHE A 166 -24.39 7.83 -9.95
C PHE A 166 -25.07 6.50 -10.30
N PHE A 167 -26.39 6.47 -10.45
CA PHE A 167 -27.11 5.23 -10.75
C PHE A 167 -26.74 4.67 -12.11
N HIS A 168 -26.51 5.55 -13.11
CA HIS A 168 -26.00 5.09 -14.41
C HIS A 168 -24.73 4.28 -14.26
N ASN A 169 -23.76 4.76 -13.50
CA ASN A 169 -22.47 4.05 -13.30
C ASN A 169 -22.59 2.88 -12.34
N TYR A 170 -23.29 3.04 -11.20
CA TYR A 170 -23.45 2.01 -10.19
C TYR A 170 -24.12 0.75 -10.74
N ASN A 171 -25.12 0.91 -11.61
CA ASN A 171 -25.80 -0.22 -12.25
C ASN A 171 -24.89 -1.04 -13.18
N HIS A 172 -23.71 -0.52 -13.55
CA HIS A 172 -22.73 -1.21 -14.37
C HIS A 172 -21.52 -1.75 -13.59
N THR A 173 -21.51 -1.62 -12.25
CA THR A 173 -20.38 -2.10 -11.43
C THR A 173 -20.37 -3.61 -11.21
N GLY A 174 -21.48 -4.29 -11.54
CA GLY A 174 -21.57 -5.75 -11.39
C GLY A 174 -21.39 -6.21 -9.94
N ASP A 175 -20.47 -7.11 -9.74
CA ASP A 175 -20.13 -7.71 -8.45
C ASP A 175 -19.03 -6.94 -7.68
N LEU A 176 -18.65 -5.74 -8.12
CA LEU A 176 -17.70 -4.92 -7.40
C LEU A 176 -18.33 -4.29 -6.16
N CYS A 177 -17.65 -4.37 -5.03
CA CYS A 177 -17.97 -3.57 -3.86
C CYS A 177 -17.40 -2.17 -4.05
N MET A 178 -18.26 -1.16 -3.96
CA MET A 178 -17.91 0.22 -4.30
C MET A 178 -17.90 1.12 -3.07
N THR A 179 -17.14 2.20 -3.15
CA THR A 179 -17.27 3.38 -2.27
C THR A 179 -17.75 4.58 -3.07
N LEU A 180 -18.57 5.41 -2.44
CA LEU A 180 -18.89 6.75 -2.94
C LEU A 180 -18.20 7.76 -2.02
N GLN A 181 -17.33 8.59 -2.56
CA GLN A 181 -16.53 9.57 -1.83
C GLN A 181 -16.73 10.97 -2.40
N HIS A 182 -16.89 11.96 -1.53
CA HIS A 182 -16.95 13.37 -1.91
C HIS A 182 -15.78 13.76 -2.80
N GLY A 183 -16.05 14.50 -3.86
CA GLY A 183 -15.03 15.00 -4.78
C GLY A 183 -14.49 16.36 -4.34
N VAL A 184 -13.31 16.37 -3.77
CA VAL A 184 -12.61 17.59 -3.33
C VAL A 184 -12.28 18.47 -4.54
N GLU A 185 -12.66 19.74 -4.51
CA GLU A 185 -12.32 20.75 -5.52
C GLU A 185 -11.03 21.46 -5.13
N PHE A 186 -9.90 20.81 -5.46
CA PHE A 186 -8.60 21.23 -4.98
C PHE A 186 -7.95 22.36 -5.80
N GLU A 187 -7.26 23.26 -5.09
CA GLU A 187 -6.36 24.28 -5.64
C GLU A 187 -4.98 23.66 -5.86
N ASP A 188 -4.54 22.85 -4.92
CA ASP A 188 -3.25 22.17 -4.91
C ASP A 188 -3.41 20.67 -4.69
N TYR A 189 -2.51 19.89 -5.28
CA TYR A 189 -2.46 18.45 -5.08
C TYR A 189 -1.01 17.98 -4.90
N TYR A 190 -0.79 17.12 -3.92
CA TYR A 190 0.53 16.61 -3.59
C TYR A 190 0.50 15.09 -3.49
N ARG A 191 1.53 14.45 -4.01
CA ARG A 191 1.80 13.03 -3.78
C ARG A 191 3.08 12.91 -2.96
N CYS A 192 2.98 12.28 -1.79
CA CYS A 192 4.04 12.24 -0.82
C CYS A 192 4.60 10.82 -0.71
N TYR A 193 5.88 10.63 -1.03
CA TYR A 193 6.58 9.41 -0.67
C TYR A 193 6.88 9.41 0.82
N VAL A 194 6.61 8.27 1.49
CA VAL A 194 6.96 8.03 2.89
C VAL A 194 7.85 6.81 2.97
N VAL A 195 9.04 6.95 3.55
CA VAL A 195 10.03 5.90 3.69
C VAL A 195 10.39 5.73 5.16
N GLY A 196 10.33 4.49 5.65
CA GLY A 196 10.59 4.16 7.05
C GLY A 196 9.62 4.78 8.03
N GLN A 197 8.42 5.16 7.56
CA GLN A 197 7.35 5.83 8.35
C GLN A 197 7.70 7.23 8.87
N GLU A 198 8.85 7.78 8.51
CA GLU A 198 9.39 9.04 9.03
C GLU A 198 9.83 10.01 7.94
N LYS A 199 10.54 9.52 6.91
CA LYS A 199 11.05 10.38 5.83
C LYS A 199 9.94 10.65 4.83
N VAL A 200 9.52 11.91 4.71
CA VAL A 200 8.46 12.34 3.79
C VAL A 200 9.05 13.19 2.68
N HIS A 201 8.81 12.82 1.43
CA HIS A 201 9.15 13.60 0.25
C HIS A 201 7.88 14.07 -0.45
N ILE A 202 7.62 15.38 -0.40
CA ILE A 202 6.45 15.99 -1.00
C ILE A 202 6.73 16.29 -2.48
N MET A 203 5.90 15.76 -3.35
CA MET A 203 5.94 15.99 -4.78
C MET A 203 4.68 16.71 -5.22
N LYS A 204 4.83 17.84 -5.90
CA LYS A 204 3.70 18.53 -6.54
C LYS A 204 3.17 17.65 -7.67
N TYR A 205 1.87 17.40 -7.65
CA TYR A 205 1.23 16.44 -8.55
C TYR A 205 -0.09 17.00 -9.07
N ASP A 206 -0.43 16.75 -10.32
CA ASP A 206 -1.73 17.10 -10.87
C ASP A 206 -2.38 15.87 -11.54
N PRO A 207 -3.34 15.22 -10.89
CA PRO A 207 -4.00 14.03 -11.43
C PRO A 207 -4.85 14.31 -12.68
N ARG A 208 -5.12 15.58 -13.01
CA ARG A 208 -5.92 16.00 -14.18
C ARG A 208 -5.11 15.96 -15.48
N THR A 209 -3.78 15.97 -15.37
CA THR A 209 -2.89 15.94 -16.54
C THR A 209 -2.65 14.49 -17.02
N PRO A 210 -2.17 14.31 -18.26
CA PRO A 210 -1.70 13.01 -18.74
C PRO A 210 -0.65 12.40 -17.81
N HIS A 211 -0.58 11.09 -17.72
CA HIS A 211 0.24 10.36 -16.73
C HIS A 211 1.70 10.84 -16.65
N HIS A 212 2.34 11.12 -17.80
CA HIS A 212 3.73 11.55 -17.89
C HIS A 212 3.97 13.03 -17.52
N GLU A 213 2.91 13.80 -17.28
CA GLU A 213 2.96 15.22 -16.89
C GLU A 213 2.47 15.49 -15.47
N ARG A 214 2.04 14.44 -14.76
CA ARG A 214 1.42 14.58 -13.44
C ARG A 214 2.37 15.10 -12.38
N TYR A 215 3.66 14.76 -12.45
CA TYR A 215 4.68 15.31 -11.55
C TYR A 215 5.16 16.65 -12.08
N VAL A 216 4.84 17.73 -11.38
CA VAL A 216 5.09 19.09 -11.82
C VAL A 216 6.58 19.42 -11.75
N LYS A 217 7.12 19.89 -12.89
CA LYS A 217 8.53 20.28 -13.00
C LYS A 217 8.90 21.36 -11.98
N GLY A 218 10.10 21.25 -11.40
CA GLY A 218 10.59 22.18 -10.38
C GLY A 218 10.02 21.90 -8.99
N ASN A 219 9.07 20.99 -8.86
CA ASN A 219 8.49 20.50 -7.60
C ASN A 219 8.20 21.62 -6.58
N PRO A 220 7.35 22.62 -6.90
CA PRO A 220 7.03 23.70 -5.99
C PRO A 220 6.45 23.17 -4.70
N GLN A 221 7.06 23.56 -3.58
CA GLN A 221 6.70 23.08 -2.25
C GLN A 221 5.56 23.90 -1.65
N PRO A 222 4.70 23.29 -0.82
CA PRO A 222 3.66 24.00 -0.09
C PRO A 222 4.28 24.98 0.93
N GLY A 223 3.50 25.98 1.34
CA GLY A 223 3.88 26.88 2.44
C GLY A 223 4.17 26.11 3.74
N ALA A 224 5.00 26.67 4.62
CA ALA A 224 5.57 25.98 5.78
C ALA A 224 4.52 25.28 6.67
N ALA A 225 3.39 25.92 6.96
CA ALA A 225 2.34 25.34 7.81
C ALA A 225 1.65 24.14 7.13
N LEU A 226 1.32 24.27 5.85
CA LEU A 226 0.72 23.18 5.06
C LEU A 226 1.71 22.03 4.88
N LYS A 227 2.98 22.34 4.62
CA LYS A 227 4.05 21.35 4.55
C LYS A 227 4.12 20.50 5.80
N GLN A 228 4.21 21.13 6.97
CA GLN A 228 4.30 20.43 8.25
C GLN A 228 3.05 19.56 8.50
N ARG A 229 1.85 20.06 8.13
CA ARG A 229 0.61 19.28 8.28
C ARG A 229 0.63 18.04 7.39
N ILE A 230 1.01 18.18 6.12
CA ILE A 230 1.11 17.05 5.18
C ILE A 230 2.14 16.02 5.67
N GLU A 231 3.32 16.45 6.12
CA GLU A 231 4.36 15.56 6.66
C GLU A 231 3.86 14.77 7.87
N ASN A 232 3.20 15.44 8.82
CA ASN A 232 2.66 14.81 10.01
C ASN A 232 1.55 13.79 9.67
N ASP A 233 0.59 14.18 8.83
CA ASP A 233 -0.52 13.32 8.45
C ASP A 233 -0.03 12.09 7.65
N ALA A 234 0.91 12.27 6.71
CA ALA A 234 1.49 11.19 5.92
C ALA A 234 2.25 10.18 6.79
N SER A 235 3.10 10.66 7.72
CA SER A 235 3.82 9.79 8.65
C SER A 235 2.87 9.05 9.59
N ALA A 236 1.88 9.74 10.16
CA ALA A 236 0.91 9.15 11.06
C ALA A 236 0.10 8.02 10.40
N LEU A 237 -0.33 8.21 9.15
CA LEU A 237 -1.01 7.17 8.36
C LEU A 237 -0.11 5.95 8.15
N CYS A 238 1.16 6.14 7.78
CA CYS A 238 2.08 5.03 7.55
C CYS A 238 2.42 4.28 8.84
N GLN A 239 2.56 4.98 9.97
CA GLN A 239 2.77 4.38 11.29
C GLN A 239 1.56 3.56 11.73
N ALA A 240 0.35 4.12 11.63
CA ALA A 240 -0.88 3.47 12.06
C ALA A 240 -1.21 2.21 11.24
N LEU A 241 -0.89 2.21 9.95
CA LEU A 241 -1.19 1.14 9.01
C LEU A 241 0.01 0.22 8.72
N GLY A 242 1.19 0.50 9.32
CA GLY A 242 2.36 -0.38 9.26
C GLY A 242 3.09 -0.38 7.91
N TYR A 243 3.06 0.71 7.15
CA TYR A 243 3.72 0.83 5.85
C TYR A 243 5.09 1.50 5.97
N ASP A 244 6.14 0.77 5.65
CA ASP A 244 7.51 1.29 5.60
C ASP A 244 7.84 2.01 4.29
N LEU A 245 7.12 1.71 3.22
CA LEU A 245 7.28 2.32 1.90
C LEU A 245 5.91 2.59 1.29
N ASN A 246 5.56 3.84 1.08
CA ASN A 246 4.21 4.22 0.67
C ASN A 246 4.20 5.52 -0.12
N THR A 247 3.08 5.80 -0.80
CA THR A 247 2.70 7.13 -1.23
C THR A 247 1.33 7.51 -0.66
N VAL A 248 1.22 8.76 -0.23
CA VAL A 248 -0.03 9.37 0.24
C VAL A 248 -0.35 10.55 -0.67
N GLU A 249 -1.56 10.60 -1.19
CA GLU A 249 -2.05 11.68 -2.05
C GLU A 249 -2.94 12.63 -1.24
N PHE A 250 -2.64 13.93 -1.30
CA PHE A 250 -3.41 14.98 -0.65
C PHE A 250 -3.96 15.97 -1.69
N ALA A 251 -5.28 16.14 -1.66
CA ALA A 251 -5.98 17.24 -2.33
C ALA A 251 -6.16 18.38 -1.34
N VAL A 252 -5.75 19.58 -1.69
CA VAL A 252 -5.85 20.74 -0.80
C VAL A 252 -7.01 21.63 -1.24
N GLU A 253 -7.97 21.82 -0.36
CA GLU A 253 -9.12 22.70 -0.54
C GLU A 253 -9.23 23.60 0.70
N ASP A 254 -9.33 24.91 0.48
CA ASP A 254 -9.37 25.93 1.56
C ASP A 254 -8.21 25.77 2.58
N GLY A 255 -7.02 25.38 2.08
CA GLY A 255 -5.83 25.17 2.92
C GLY A 255 -5.85 23.88 3.75
N VAL A 256 -6.86 23.02 3.62
CA VAL A 256 -6.98 21.72 4.29
C VAL A 256 -6.50 20.59 3.36
N PRO A 257 -5.46 19.82 3.75
CA PRO A 257 -5.00 18.67 2.97
C PRO A 257 -5.86 17.44 3.24
N TYR A 258 -6.77 17.11 2.35
CA TYR A 258 -7.57 15.88 2.41
C TYR A 258 -6.78 14.70 1.85
N ALA A 259 -6.58 13.64 2.62
CA ALA A 259 -5.98 12.41 2.13
C ALA A 259 -6.98 11.65 1.22
N ILE A 260 -6.61 11.48 -0.05
CA ILE A 260 -7.49 10.95 -1.10
C ILE A 260 -7.19 9.49 -1.43
N ASP A 261 -5.93 9.15 -1.66
CA ASP A 261 -5.46 7.80 -1.92
C ASP A 261 -4.13 7.57 -1.19
N PHE A 262 -4.10 6.52 -0.43
CA PHE A 262 -2.95 6.15 0.39
C PHE A 262 -2.95 4.63 0.61
N MET A 263 -1.84 4.09 1.12
CA MET A 263 -1.61 2.65 1.26
C MET A 263 -1.38 1.97 -0.10
N ASN A 264 -0.41 2.50 -0.83
CA ASN A 264 0.08 1.89 -2.05
C ASN A 264 1.26 0.95 -1.72
N PRO A 265 1.12 -0.38 -1.83
CA PRO A 265 2.18 -1.33 -1.44
C PRO A 265 3.43 -1.25 -2.33
N ALA A 266 3.28 -0.81 -3.58
CA ALA A 266 4.35 -0.66 -4.55
C ALA A 266 4.20 0.67 -5.31
N PRO A 267 4.45 1.83 -4.64
CA PRO A 267 4.28 3.12 -5.25
C PRO A 267 5.23 3.32 -6.44
N ASP A 268 4.73 3.95 -7.50
CA ASP A 268 5.51 4.23 -8.71
C ASP A 268 6.80 4.99 -8.40
N ALA A 269 7.91 4.46 -8.88
CA ALA A 269 9.26 5.01 -8.73
C ALA A 269 10.06 4.99 -10.04
N GLU A 270 9.40 4.83 -11.20
CA GLU A 270 10.10 4.88 -12.48
C GLU A 270 10.59 6.30 -12.79
N ILE A 271 11.85 6.44 -13.20
CA ILE A 271 12.49 7.74 -13.47
C ILE A 271 11.74 8.54 -14.53
N THR A 272 11.15 7.86 -15.51
CA THR A 272 10.36 8.47 -16.58
C THR A 272 9.02 9.02 -16.09
N SER A 273 8.54 8.53 -14.96
CA SER A 273 7.31 8.96 -14.31
C SER A 273 7.56 10.05 -13.28
N VAL A 274 8.38 9.74 -12.26
CA VAL A 274 8.58 10.65 -11.11
C VAL A 274 9.59 11.77 -11.40
N GLY A 275 10.40 11.64 -12.44
CA GLY A 275 11.48 12.54 -12.80
C GLY A 275 12.77 12.32 -12.00
N PRO A 276 13.92 12.78 -12.51
CA PRO A 276 15.24 12.44 -11.96
C PRO A 276 15.42 12.83 -10.49
N GLN A 277 15.01 14.04 -10.11
CA GLN A 277 15.17 14.53 -8.75
C GLN A 277 14.42 13.70 -7.70
N ASN A 278 13.15 13.36 -7.99
CA ASN A 278 12.36 12.53 -7.10
C ASN A 278 12.89 11.10 -7.09
N PHE A 279 13.30 10.59 -8.26
CA PHE A 279 13.89 9.27 -8.41
C PHE A 279 15.12 9.10 -7.52
N ASP A 280 16.09 10.03 -7.60
CA ASP A 280 17.33 9.98 -6.81
C ASP A 280 17.01 9.96 -5.31
N TRP A 281 16.09 10.83 -4.86
CA TRP A 281 15.67 10.86 -3.47
C TRP A 281 15.06 9.53 -3.01
N ILE A 282 14.17 8.94 -3.85
CA ILE A 282 13.48 7.67 -3.53
C ILE A 282 14.51 6.55 -3.43
N VAL A 283 15.42 6.44 -4.40
CA VAL A 283 16.49 5.42 -4.40
C VAL A 283 17.34 5.53 -3.15
N ASP A 284 17.76 6.75 -2.80
CA ASP A 284 18.64 7.00 -1.65
C ASP A 284 17.94 6.66 -0.33
N ALA A 285 16.72 7.15 -0.13
CA ALA A 285 15.96 6.92 1.10
C ALA A 285 15.61 5.44 1.30
N VAL A 286 15.21 4.74 0.23
CA VAL A 286 14.87 3.32 0.31
C VAL A 286 16.11 2.45 0.52
N ALA A 287 17.23 2.77 -0.14
CA ALA A 287 18.49 2.07 0.09
C ALA A 287 18.96 2.21 1.54
N GLU A 288 18.95 3.42 2.09
CA GLU A 288 19.30 3.69 3.48
C GLU A 288 18.43 2.90 4.47
N MET A 289 17.10 2.97 4.32
CA MET A 289 16.17 2.22 5.15
C MET A 289 16.41 0.71 5.07
N ALA A 290 16.60 0.16 3.87
CA ALA A 290 16.81 -1.28 3.69
C ALA A 290 18.11 -1.76 4.34
N VAL A 291 19.19 -0.98 4.19
CA VAL A 291 20.48 -1.26 4.83
C VAL A 291 20.37 -1.19 6.35
N GLU A 292 19.74 -0.14 6.89
CA GLU A 292 19.52 0.00 8.32
C GLU A 292 18.73 -1.19 8.89
N LYS A 293 17.62 -1.57 8.26
CA LYS A 293 16.82 -2.73 8.68
C LYS A 293 17.62 -4.04 8.61
N ALA A 294 18.45 -4.22 7.59
CA ALA A 294 19.30 -5.41 7.45
C ALA A 294 20.35 -5.49 8.57
N LEU A 295 20.97 -4.37 8.94
CA LEU A 295 21.99 -4.30 9.99
C LEU A 295 21.39 -4.43 11.39
N ARG A 296 20.30 -3.72 11.66
CA ARG A 296 19.62 -3.76 12.95
C ARG A 296 19.07 -5.14 13.22
N GLY A 297 18.58 -5.83 12.18
CA GLY A 297 17.83 -7.06 12.31
C GLY A 297 16.54 -6.84 13.11
N ALA A 298 15.58 -7.64 12.89
CA ALA A 298 14.36 -7.71 13.68
C ALA A 298 13.86 -9.16 13.62
N ASN A 299 13.08 -9.55 14.60
CA ASN A 299 12.26 -10.75 14.46
C ASN A 299 10.85 -10.30 14.02
N PRO A 300 10.54 -10.30 12.73
CA PRO A 300 9.26 -9.80 12.24
C PRO A 300 8.07 -10.64 12.73
N VAL A 301 8.35 -11.82 13.24
CA VAL A 301 7.36 -12.75 13.83
C VAL A 301 6.83 -12.24 15.17
N GLU A 302 7.64 -11.51 15.95
CA GLU A 302 7.24 -11.01 17.27
C GLU A 302 6.08 -10.01 17.22
N GLU A 303 5.89 -9.35 16.11
CA GLU A 303 4.78 -8.41 15.89
C GLU A 303 3.45 -9.14 15.60
N LEU A 304 3.46 -10.46 15.38
CA LEU A 304 2.30 -11.24 14.98
C LEU A 304 1.75 -12.04 16.18
N ARG A 305 0.43 -12.13 16.31
CA ARG A 305 -0.23 -12.80 17.45
C ARG A 305 0.19 -14.26 17.63
N TRP A 306 0.48 -14.97 16.55
CA TRP A 306 0.91 -16.36 16.56
C TRP A 306 2.40 -16.53 16.96
N ALA A 307 3.15 -15.45 17.15
CA ALA A 307 4.53 -15.49 17.64
C ALA A 307 4.65 -16.20 18.99
N ALA A 308 3.69 -15.98 19.87
CA ALA A 308 3.66 -16.66 21.17
C ALA A 308 3.63 -18.20 21.07
N PHE A 309 3.01 -18.73 20.02
CA PHE A 309 2.95 -20.19 19.77
C PHE A 309 4.23 -20.73 19.13
N LEU A 310 4.97 -19.92 18.40
CA LEU A 310 6.24 -20.30 17.79
C LEU A 310 7.39 -20.27 18.80
N ASN A 311 7.34 -19.34 19.74
CA ASN A 311 8.38 -19.14 20.78
C ASN A 311 8.05 -19.89 22.09
N GLY A 312 6.84 -20.43 22.22
CA GLY A 312 6.39 -21.22 23.36
C GLY A 312 6.84 -22.68 23.28
N PRO A 313 6.55 -23.49 24.33
CA PRO A 313 6.82 -24.92 24.31
C PRO A 313 6.06 -25.56 23.13
N ARG A 314 6.76 -26.41 22.36
CA ARG A 314 6.15 -27.12 21.22
C ARG A 314 4.93 -27.90 21.72
N LEU A 315 3.78 -27.72 21.07
CA LEU A 315 2.59 -28.51 21.30
C LEU A 315 2.97 -29.99 21.05
N VAL A 316 2.85 -30.80 22.08
CA VAL A 316 3.16 -32.22 22.01
C VAL A 316 2.18 -32.88 21.05
N GLY A 317 2.67 -33.34 19.89
CA GLY A 317 1.83 -34.06 18.91
C GLY A 317 2.17 -33.91 17.43
N ASN A 318 3.15 -33.14 17.02
CA ASN A 318 3.55 -33.10 15.60
C ASN A 318 4.40 -34.33 15.24
N ARG A 319 3.72 -35.41 14.85
CA ARG A 319 4.32 -36.60 14.21
C ARG A 319 4.72 -36.27 12.76
N SER A 320 5.67 -35.36 12.54
CA SER A 320 6.29 -35.18 11.23
C SER A 320 7.40 -36.22 10.94
N ASP A 321 7.89 -36.93 11.98
CA ASP A 321 8.96 -37.90 11.79
C ASP A 321 8.52 -39.26 11.21
N GLY A 322 7.22 -39.51 11.11
CA GLY A 322 6.69 -40.76 10.55
C GLY A 322 6.56 -40.80 9.02
N LEU A 323 6.53 -39.66 8.35
CA LEU A 323 6.31 -39.58 6.90
C LEU A 323 7.61 -39.58 6.05
N ARG A 324 8.76 -39.35 6.68
CA ARG A 324 10.06 -39.34 5.99
C ARG A 324 10.67 -40.72 5.75
N LYS A 325 10.06 -41.82 6.20
CA LYS A 325 10.60 -43.19 6.06
C LYS A 325 9.91 -44.04 4.99
N LYS A 326 9.07 -43.46 4.13
CA LYS A 326 8.45 -44.17 3.00
C LYS A 326 8.47 -43.32 1.74
N ALA A 327 9.63 -43.09 1.19
CA ALA A 327 9.84 -42.69 -0.19
C ALA A 327 11.21 -43.24 -0.63
#